data_54434f4d0029dd44ece7723d963aaef9
#
_entry.id   54434f4d0029dd44ece7723d963aaef9
#
_cell.length_a   1.000
_cell.length_b   1.000
_cell.length_c   1.000
_cell.angle_alpha   90.00
_cell.angle_beta   90.00
_cell.angle_gamma   90.00
#
_symmetry.space_group_name_H-M   'P 1'
#
loop_
_entity.id
_entity.type
_entity.pdbx_description
1 polymer ?
#
loop_
_entity_poly.entity_id
_entity_poly.type
_entity_poly.pdbx_seq_one_letter_code
_entity_poly.pdbx_strand_id
1 'polypeptide(L)'
;MSRGKVAILNHGYLPHYRVRFYELLAERGGFEYVVFHGAPPSWVGTPELKGPFAFPQRRVNNREFRIGPLTLVYQPVIREIMTGGYDAVVITTESKFIANLALVLLGKLRGFSVLYWGFGYHPQRGSRESDVPNPVMHRVTTAIKKGFTSLSDGFIAYTKSGAERLMESGYPRERTFFVQNTIDMSEQFRLWEAERNTDPQAIRREFGLLPDSTVFTFIGRLVPIKRVDQLIEAVRRINASKLSRRPVEAVIIGDGMCMDDLKAQAKDVPGIHFLGHKPPNDEVARCLKVSAASVVAGMVGLVANHALAHGCPVITRELDTHSPELEYIEHDRNGLIIPGDMDAFAGTLARLADDEAWQARLARGALETRDGLRMDDMAARFDEAVRVTVDRRQSCRHLPMPQTEPGA
;
A
#
# COMPACT_ATOMS: atom_id res chain seq x y z
N MET A 1 -30.38 10.82 16.50
CA MET A 1 -30.30 9.43 16.00
C MET A 1 -28.98 8.87 16.45
N SER A 2 -28.93 7.65 17.03
CA SER A 2 -27.65 7.02 17.37
C SER A 2 -26.89 6.76 16.08
N ARG A 3 -25.61 7.18 16.06
CA ARG A 3 -24.72 6.87 14.92
C ARG A 3 -24.55 5.35 14.86
N GLY A 4 -24.65 4.78 13.66
CA GLY A 4 -24.34 3.36 13.45
C GLY A 4 -22.89 3.07 13.87
N LYS A 5 -22.59 1.82 14.20
CA LYS A 5 -21.29 1.39 14.72
C LYS A 5 -20.59 0.42 13.78
N VAL A 6 -19.31 0.66 13.48
CA VAL A 6 -18.53 -0.13 12.53
C VAL A 6 -17.23 -0.62 13.17
N ALA A 7 -17.00 -1.92 13.14
CA ALA A 7 -15.74 -2.51 13.56
C ALA A 7 -14.76 -2.58 12.38
N ILE A 8 -13.52 -2.14 12.56
CA ILE A 8 -12.44 -2.30 11.57
C ILE A 8 -11.38 -3.24 12.16
N LEU A 9 -11.23 -4.41 11.54
CA LEU A 9 -10.19 -5.39 11.85
C LEU A 9 -9.08 -5.28 10.82
N ASN A 10 -8.11 -4.42 11.11
CA ASN A 10 -6.99 -4.19 10.20
C ASN A 10 -5.84 -5.13 10.55
N HIS A 11 -5.33 -5.89 9.59
CA HIS A 11 -4.10 -6.74 9.62
C HIS A 11 -3.60 -7.26 11.00
N GLY A 12 -4.42 -7.19 12.04
CA GLY A 12 -4.09 -7.55 13.41
C GLY A 12 -3.29 -6.50 14.19
N TYR A 13 -2.71 -5.50 13.55
CA TYR A 13 -1.94 -4.41 14.17
C TYR A 13 -2.28 -3.06 13.52
N LEU A 14 -1.85 -1.97 14.16
CA LEU A 14 -2.06 -0.61 13.66
C LEU A 14 -0.78 -0.11 12.96
N PRO A 15 -0.77 0.01 11.61
CA PRO A 15 0.34 0.63 10.90
C PRO A 15 0.34 2.15 11.12
N HIS A 16 1.53 2.75 11.31
CA HIS A 16 1.65 4.19 11.56
C HIS A 16 1.01 5.06 10.47
N TYR A 17 1.14 4.67 9.20
CA TYR A 17 0.58 5.39 8.06
C TYR A 17 -0.96 5.33 7.96
N ARG A 18 -1.63 4.58 8.85
CA ARG A 18 -3.10 4.48 8.92
C ARG A 18 -3.71 5.33 10.04
N VAL A 19 -2.91 5.86 10.95
CA VAL A 19 -3.41 6.63 12.10
C VAL A 19 -4.28 7.80 11.61
N ARG A 20 -3.74 8.65 10.74
CA ARG A 20 -4.47 9.80 10.20
C ARG A 20 -5.75 9.41 9.45
N PHE A 21 -5.74 8.29 8.75
CA PHE A 21 -6.94 7.77 8.07
C PHE A 21 -8.08 7.47 9.06
N TYR A 22 -7.78 6.84 10.20
CA TYR A 22 -8.79 6.55 11.23
C TYR A 22 -9.25 7.78 11.97
N GLU A 23 -8.39 8.77 12.17
CA GLU A 23 -8.77 10.09 12.70
C GLU A 23 -9.75 10.79 11.76
N LEU A 24 -9.47 10.82 10.47
CA LEU A 24 -10.37 11.38 9.45
C LEU A 24 -11.73 10.67 9.43
N LEU A 25 -11.77 9.34 9.57
CA LEU A 25 -13.04 8.62 9.69
C LEU A 25 -13.82 9.03 10.94
N ALA A 26 -13.14 9.21 12.09
CA ALA A 26 -13.78 9.66 13.33
C ALA A 26 -14.29 11.10 13.22
N GLU A 27 -13.54 12.00 12.56
CA GLU A 27 -13.91 13.39 12.31
C GLU A 27 -15.16 13.53 11.42
N ARG A 28 -15.35 12.63 10.43
CA ARG A 28 -16.50 12.64 9.52
C ARG A 28 -17.83 12.39 10.23
N GLY A 29 -17.83 11.57 11.26
CA GLY A 29 -18.97 11.42 12.16
C GLY A 29 -20.19 10.70 11.58
N GLY A 30 -20.11 10.04 10.43
CA GLY A 30 -21.18 9.23 9.84
C GLY A 30 -21.47 7.98 10.66
N PHE A 31 -20.43 7.28 11.07
CA PHE A 31 -20.46 6.12 11.95
C PHE A 31 -19.48 6.29 13.13
N GLU A 32 -19.67 5.50 14.20
CA GLU A 32 -18.65 5.27 15.19
C GLU A 32 -17.73 4.14 14.70
N TYR A 33 -16.58 4.51 14.15
CA TYR A 33 -15.55 3.55 13.71
C TYR A 33 -14.69 3.10 14.88
N VAL A 34 -14.73 1.82 15.21
CA VAL A 34 -13.92 1.21 16.27
C VAL A 34 -12.84 0.34 15.66
N VAL A 35 -11.56 0.71 15.81
CA VAL A 35 -10.42 0.00 15.25
C VAL A 35 -9.92 -1.06 16.21
N PHE A 36 -9.95 -2.33 15.79
CA PHE A 36 -9.42 -3.46 16.54
C PHE A 36 -7.97 -3.73 16.11
N HIS A 37 -7.04 -3.64 17.04
CA HIS A 37 -5.62 -3.89 16.76
C HIS A 37 -4.92 -4.54 17.95
N GLY A 38 -3.75 -5.14 17.69
CA GLY A 38 -2.90 -5.74 18.71
C GLY A 38 -1.43 -5.57 18.35
N ALA A 39 -0.58 -6.36 18.98
CA ALA A 39 0.82 -6.41 18.62
C ALA A 39 1.00 -6.85 17.16
N PRO A 40 1.97 -6.29 16.43
CA PRO A 40 2.29 -6.75 15.08
C PRO A 40 2.66 -8.23 15.09
N PRO A 41 2.19 -9.02 14.09
CA PRO A 41 2.64 -10.39 13.91
C PRO A 41 4.16 -10.48 13.72
N SER A 42 4.76 -11.61 14.11
CA SER A 42 6.22 -11.81 14.12
C SER A 42 6.91 -11.56 12.77
N TRP A 43 6.20 -11.75 11.66
CA TRP A 43 6.73 -11.50 10.31
C TRP A 43 6.73 -10.03 9.86
N VAL A 44 6.11 -9.12 10.62
CA VAL A 44 5.99 -7.70 10.24
C VAL A 44 7.28 -6.93 10.54
N GLY A 45 7.97 -7.28 11.62
CA GLY A 45 9.28 -6.70 11.98
C GLY A 45 9.21 -5.23 12.42
N THR A 46 8.02 -4.70 12.75
CA THR A 46 7.86 -3.33 13.27
C THR A 46 7.33 -3.37 14.71
N PRO A 47 7.70 -2.42 15.57
CA PRO A 47 7.17 -2.34 16.92
C PRO A 47 5.67 -2.03 16.94
N GLU A 48 4.99 -2.41 18.01
CA GLU A 48 3.60 -2.01 18.26
C GLU A 48 3.52 -0.49 18.44
N LEU A 49 2.62 0.13 17.70
CA LEU A 49 2.35 1.56 17.84
C LEU A 49 1.53 1.80 19.11
N LYS A 50 1.99 2.71 19.96
CA LYS A 50 1.33 3.04 21.24
C LYS A 50 0.66 4.40 21.14
N GLY A 51 -0.62 4.48 21.61
CA GLY A 51 -1.39 5.72 21.70
C GLY A 51 -0.90 6.70 22.75
N PRO A 52 -1.64 7.79 22.98
CA PRO A 52 -3.08 7.93 22.68
C PRO A 52 -3.40 8.18 21.19
N PHE A 53 -4.58 7.75 20.73
CA PHE A 53 -5.09 7.99 19.37
C PHE A 53 -6.43 8.73 19.44
N ALA A 54 -6.68 9.63 18.48
CA ALA A 54 -7.88 10.47 18.43
C ALA A 54 -9.10 9.75 17.78
N PHE A 55 -9.15 8.41 17.83
CA PHE A 55 -10.25 7.60 17.33
C PHE A 55 -10.57 6.44 18.29
N PRO A 56 -11.82 5.92 18.27
CA PRO A 56 -12.22 4.78 19.06
C PRO A 56 -11.41 3.53 18.69
N GLN A 57 -10.84 2.86 19.66
CA GLN A 57 -10.03 1.68 19.47
C GLN A 57 -10.26 0.59 20.50
N ARG A 58 -9.90 -0.64 20.14
CA ARG A 58 -9.87 -1.81 21.01
C ARG A 58 -8.58 -2.58 20.81
N ARG A 59 -7.74 -2.63 21.86
CA ARG A 59 -6.56 -3.47 21.83
C ARG A 59 -6.96 -4.92 22.08
N VAL A 60 -6.53 -5.83 21.19
CA VAL A 60 -6.78 -7.27 21.28
C VAL A 60 -5.47 -8.05 21.36
N ASN A 61 -5.48 -9.15 22.11
CA ASN A 61 -4.32 -10.03 22.19
C ASN A 61 -4.39 -11.09 21.10
N ASN A 62 -3.72 -10.80 19.98
CA ASN A 62 -3.59 -11.73 18.86
C ASN A 62 -2.83 -13.00 19.31
N ARG A 63 -3.28 -14.17 18.83
CA ARG A 63 -2.63 -15.46 19.07
C ARG A 63 -2.17 -16.03 17.74
N GLU A 64 -0.86 -16.28 17.61
CA GLU A 64 -0.28 -16.91 16.44
C GLU A 64 -0.17 -18.42 16.64
N PHE A 65 -0.56 -19.17 15.64
CA PHE A 65 -0.44 -20.63 15.59
C PHE A 65 0.33 -21.03 14.34
N ARG A 66 1.30 -21.92 14.49
CA ARG A 66 2.03 -22.51 13.37
C ARG A 66 1.59 -23.94 13.15
N ILE A 67 1.15 -24.24 11.93
CA ILE A 67 0.76 -25.59 11.49
C ILE A 67 1.59 -25.91 10.24
N GLY A 68 2.73 -26.61 10.42
CA GLY A 68 3.71 -26.78 9.36
C GLY A 68 4.23 -25.43 8.85
N PRO A 69 4.16 -25.18 7.53
CA PRO A 69 4.61 -23.91 6.96
C PRO A 69 3.58 -22.77 7.12
N LEU A 70 2.37 -23.08 7.58
CA LEU A 70 1.28 -22.09 7.72
C LEU A 70 1.35 -21.40 9.07
N THR A 71 1.33 -20.05 9.04
CA THR A 71 1.09 -19.24 10.24
C THR A 71 -0.32 -18.69 10.19
N LEU A 72 -1.11 -18.99 11.21
CA LEU A 72 -2.48 -18.52 11.38
C LEU A 72 -2.53 -17.54 12.56
N VAL A 73 -3.44 -16.57 12.50
CA VAL A 73 -3.67 -15.59 13.56
C VAL A 73 -5.13 -15.66 14.00
N TYR A 74 -5.34 -15.83 15.27
CA TYR A 74 -6.65 -15.68 15.89
C TYR A 74 -6.73 -14.34 16.63
N GLN A 75 -7.69 -13.52 16.23
CA GLN A 75 -8.08 -12.30 16.96
C GLN A 75 -9.32 -12.61 17.80
N PRO A 76 -9.29 -12.45 19.13
CA PRO A 76 -10.42 -12.78 20.01
C PRO A 76 -11.49 -11.67 20.01
N VAL A 77 -12.05 -11.36 18.84
CA VAL A 77 -13.00 -10.25 18.61
C VAL A 77 -14.46 -10.71 18.49
N ILE A 78 -14.71 -12.00 18.24
CA ILE A 78 -16.04 -12.53 17.89
C ILE A 78 -17.08 -12.16 18.94
N ARG A 79 -16.78 -12.39 20.23
CA ARG A 79 -17.72 -12.09 21.31
C ARG A 79 -18.10 -10.62 21.34
N GLU A 80 -17.13 -9.73 21.27
CA GLU A 80 -17.36 -8.27 21.31
C GLU A 80 -18.18 -7.81 20.11
N ILE A 81 -17.88 -8.30 18.90
CA ILE A 81 -18.64 -7.97 17.69
C ILE A 81 -20.09 -8.46 17.82
N MET A 82 -20.30 -9.66 18.36
CA MET A 82 -21.64 -10.24 18.52
C MET A 82 -22.50 -9.51 19.54
N THR A 83 -21.91 -8.88 20.55
CA THR A 83 -22.63 -8.22 21.66
C THR A 83 -22.53 -6.70 21.63
N GLY A 84 -21.66 -6.13 20.79
CA GLY A 84 -21.31 -4.70 20.80
C GLY A 84 -22.19 -3.82 19.92
N GLY A 85 -23.23 -4.36 19.27
CA GLY A 85 -24.19 -3.59 18.46
C GLY A 85 -23.58 -3.00 17.18
N TYR A 86 -22.70 -3.74 16.52
CA TYR A 86 -22.09 -3.31 15.25
C TYR A 86 -23.03 -3.53 14.08
N ASP A 87 -23.19 -2.51 13.23
CA ASP A 87 -23.95 -2.57 11.97
C ASP A 87 -23.11 -3.16 10.84
N ALA A 88 -21.80 -2.93 10.90
CA ALA A 88 -20.86 -3.47 9.92
C ALA A 88 -19.52 -3.86 10.54
N VAL A 89 -18.84 -4.80 9.87
CA VAL A 89 -17.48 -5.22 10.19
C VAL A 89 -16.64 -5.19 8.93
N VAL A 90 -15.53 -4.44 8.95
CA VAL A 90 -14.56 -4.39 7.87
C VAL A 90 -13.38 -5.27 8.21
N ILE A 91 -13.09 -6.25 7.36
CA ILE A 91 -12.06 -7.28 7.56
C ILE A 91 -11.01 -7.26 6.44
N THR A 92 -9.80 -7.70 6.75
CA THR A 92 -8.74 -7.86 5.74
C THR A 92 -8.97 -9.08 4.84
N THR A 93 -8.43 -9.04 3.64
CA THR A 93 -8.45 -10.17 2.69
C THR A 93 -7.42 -11.27 3.00
N GLU A 94 -6.61 -11.09 4.04
CA GLU A 94 -5.60 -12.07 4.43
C GLU A 94 -6.23 -13.31 5.08
N SER A 95 -6.12 -14.45 4.42
CA SER A 95 -6.67 -15.74 4.89
C SER A 95 -6.03 -16.28 6.18
N LYS A 96 -4.92 -15.68 6.63
CA LYS A 96 -4.26 -16.03 7.89
C LYS A 96 -5.13 -15.70 9.12
N PHE A 97 -6.03 -14.71 9.00
CA PHE A 97 -6.89 -14.27 10.10
C PHE A 97 -8.16 -15.13 10.14
N ILE A 98 -8.13 -16.19 10.94
CA ILE A 98 -9.20 -17.18 10.97
C ILE A 98 -10.54 -16.63 11.52
N ALA A 99 -10.51 -15.59 12.37
CA ALA A 99 -11.71 -14.92 12.83
C ALA A 99 -12.51 -14.28 11.67
N ASN A 100 -11.86 -13.86 10.58
CA ASN A 100 -12.52 -13.24 9.43
C ASN A 100 -13.51 -14.18 8.76
N LEU A 101 -13.16 -15.47 8.62
CA LEU A 101 -14.04 -16.46 8.02
C LEU A 101 -15.31 -16.68 8.88
N ALA A 102 -15.12 -16.75 10.20
CA ALA A 102 -16.26 -16.87 11.13
C ALA A 102 -17.16 -15.64 11.07
N LEU A 103 -16.59 -14.43 10.98
CA LEU A 103 -17.36 -13.17 10.91
C LEU A 103 -18.20 -13.06 9.64
N VAL A 104 -17.72 -13.56 8.49
CA VAL A 104 -18.52 -13.61 7.24
C VAL A 104 -19.79 -14.45 7.45
N LEU A 105 -19.67 -15.63 8.07
CA LEU A 105 -20.82 -16.50 8.33
C LEU A 105 -21.75 -15.91 9.41
N LEU A 106 -21.18 -15.42 10.49
CA LEU A 106 -21.93 -14.81 11.59
C LEU A 106 -22.68 -13.54 11.15
N GLY A 107 -22.10 -12.75 10.25
CA GLY A 107 -22.76 -11.58 9.64
C GLY A 107 -24.07 -11.97 8.95
N LYS A 108 -24.07 -13.08 8.21
CA LYS A 108 -25.31 -13.59 7.58
C LYS A 108 -26.37 -13.99 8.60
N LEU A 109 -25.96 -14.63 9.69
CA LEU A 109 -26.87 -15.12 10.73
C LEU A 109 -27.40 -14.01 11.65
N ARG A 110 -26.56 -13.04 11.99
CA ARG A 110 -26.87 -12.00 12.99
C ARG A 110 -27.21 -10.66 12.39
N GLY A 111 -27.00 -10.50 11.10
CA GLY A 111 -27.49 -9.37 10.34
C GLY A 111 -26.63 -8.13 10.35
N PHE A 112 -25.37 -8.15 10.79
CA PHE A 112 -24.43 -7.08 10.50
C PHE A 112 -23.81 -7.27 9.11
N SER A 113 -23.44 -6.17 8.45
CA SER A 113 -22.78 -6.20 7.16
C SER A 113 -21.31 -6.59 7.29
N VAL A 114 -20.78 -7.34 6.33
CA VAL A 114 -19.35 -7.68 6.30
C VAL A 114 -18.74 -7.18 4.99
N LEU A 115 -17.72 -6.32 5.11
CA LEU A 115 -16.96 -5.81 3.98
C LEU A 115 -15.52 -6.31 4.05
N TYR A 116 -14.99 -6.76 2.91
CA TYR A 116 -13.55 -6.95 2.76
C TYR A 116 -12.87 -5.63 2.40
N TRP A 117 -11.66 -5.44 2.91
CA TRP A 117 -10.81 -4.31 2.54
C TRP A 117 -9.42 -4.82 2.16
N GLY A 118 -8.99 -4.58 0.92
CA GLY A 118 -7.70 -5.09 0.45
C GLY A 118 -7.48 -4.99 -1.06
N PHE A 119 -6.57 -5.81 -1.56
CA PHE A 119 -6.09 -5.77 -2.94
C PHE A 119 -7.09 -6.26 -4.02
N GLY A 120 -8.20 -6.86 -3.62
CA GLY A 120 -9.05 -7.62 -4.55
C GLY A 120 -8.47 -9.00 -4.87
N TYR A 121 -9.02 -9.65 -5.90
CA TYR A 121 -8.42 -10.84 -6.45
C TYR A 121 -7.19 -10.46 -7.27
N HIS A 122 -6.03 -10.44 -6.64
CA HIS A 122 -4.78 -10.68 -7.34
C HIS A 122 -4.50 -12.18 -7.27
N PRO A 123 -4.43 -12.89 -8.38
CA PRO A 123 -3.33 -13.82 -8.49
C PRO A 123 -2.10 -12.94 -8.25
N GLN A 124 -1.26 -13.25 -7.27
CA GLN A 124 0.08 -12.71 -7.29
C GLN A 124 0.63 -13.10 -8.67
N ARG A 125 0.62 -12.15 -9.62
CA ARG A 125 1.30 -12.28 -10.89
C ARG A 125 2.77 -12.33 -10.53
N GLY A 126 3.32 -13.51 -10.35
CA GLY A 126 4.70 -13.67 -9.90
C GLY A 126 4.99 -15.00 -9.25
N SER A 127 4.00 -15.74 -8.78
CA SER A 127 4.11 -17.17 -8.79
C SER A 127 3.64 -17.63 -10.16
N ARG A 128 4.55 -17.86 -11.11
CA ARG A 128 4.27 -18.79 -12.20
C ARG A 128 3.64 -20.01 -11.57
N GLU A 129 2.68 -20.65 -12.20
CA GLU A 129 2.09 -21.90 -11.71
C GLU A 129 3.19 -22.93 -11.31
N SER A 130 4.42 -22.76 -11.88
CA SER A 130 5.65 -23.46 -11.55
C SER A 130 6.28 -23.12 -10.18
N ASP A 131 6.01 -21.93 -9.62
CA ASP A 131 6.63 -21.46 -8.36
C ASP A 131 5.75 -21.75 -7.13
N VAL A 132 4.54 -22.30 -7.34
CA VAL A 132 3.65 -22.73 -6.27
C VAL A 132 4.02 -24.15 -5.87
N PRO A 133 4.47 -24.39 -4.63
CA PRO A 133 4.93 -25.70 -4.17
C PRO A 133 3.88 -26.82 -4.34
N ASN A 134 2.59 -26.44 -4.45
CA ASN A 134 1.48 -27.38 -4.70
C ASN A 134 0.35 -26.66 -5.45
N PRO A 135 0.23 -26.81 -6.79
CA PRO A 135 -0.79 -26.14 -7.61
C PRO A 135 -2.23 -26.55 -7.24
N VAL A 136 -2.44 -27.78 -6.77
CA VAL A 136 -3.77 -28.23 -6.31
C VAL A 136 -4.17 -27.49 -5.04
N MET A 137 -3.29 -27.40 -4.07
CA MET A 137 -3.54 -26.66 -2.82
C MET A 137 -3.78 -25.17 -3.11
N HIS A 138 -3.07 -24.58 -4.06
CA HIS A 138 -3.30 -23.20 -4.49
C HIS A 138 -4.70 -23.01 -5.09
N ARG A 139 -5.14 -23.89 -5.97
CA ARG A 139 -6.50 -23.86 -6.55
C ARG A 139 -7.58 -24.00 -5.47
N VAL A 140 -7.40 -24.93 -4.53
CA VAL A 140 -8.33 -25.12 -3.41
C VAL A 140 -8.41 -23.88 -2.53
N THR A 141 -7.27 -23.33 -2.10
CA THR A 141 -7.25 -22.12 -1.26
C THR A 141 -7.82 -20.90 -1.99
N THR A 142 -7.60 -20.78 -3.29
CA THR A 142 -8.18 -19.72 -4.12
C THR A 142 -9.69 -19.87 -4.24
N ALA A 143 -10.19 -21.09 -4.45
CA ALA A 143 -11.63 -21.36 -4.51
C ALA A 143 -12.31 -21.05 -3.17
N ILE A 144 -11.70 -21.44 -2.05
CA ILE A 144 -12.20 -21.12 -0.71
C ILE A 144 -12.26 -19.60 -0.51
N LYS A 145 -11.19 -18.87 -0.85
CA LYS A 145 -11.16 -17.41 -0.78
C LYS A 145 -12.27 -16.79 -1.61
N LYS A 146 -12.46 -17.24 -2.85
CA LYS A 146 -13.56 -16.79 -3.74
C LYS A 146 -14.91 -17.02 -3.09
N GLY A 147 -15.15 -18.22 -2.56
CA GLY A 147 -16.39 -18.57 -1.88
C GLY A 147 -16.70 -17.63 -0.70
N PHE A 148 -15.75 -17.43 0.20
CA PHE A 148 -15.94 -16.51 1.33
C PHE A 148 -16.08 -15.05 0.89
N THR A 149 -15.34 -14.61 -0.12
CA THR A 149 -15.50 -13.24 -0.65
C THR A 149 -16.88 -13.04 -1.26
N SER A 150 -17.41 -14.02 -2.01
CA SER A 150 -18.74 -13.91 -2.61
C SER A 150 -19.87 -13.83 -1.57
N LEU A 151 -19.66 -14.34 -0.36
CA LEU A 151 -20.58 -14.25 0.76
C LEU A 151 -20.55 -12.87 1.45
N SER A 152 -19.54 -12.03 1.23
CA SER A 152 -19.47 -10.69 1.85
C SER A 152 -20.54 -9.76 1.26
N ASP A 153 -20.86 -8.71 2.01
CA ASP A 153 -21.87 -7.72 1.62
C ASP A 153 -21.26 -6.58 0.78
N GLY A 154 -19.93 -6.39 0.87
CA GLY A 154 -19.17 -5.42 0.10
C GLY A 154 -17.68 -5.75 0.04
N PHE A 155 -16.99 -5.14 -0.91
CA PHE A 155 -15.55 -5.20 -1.05
C PHE A 155 -14.99 -3.82 -1.35
N ILE A 156 -14.07 -3.36 -0.52
CA ILE A 156 -13.35 -2.10 -0.66
C ILE A 156 -11.95 -2.40 -1.19
N ALA A 157 -11.75 -2.21 -2.50
CA ALA A 157 -10.45 -2.40 -3.13
C ALA A 157 -9.52 -1.21 -2.85
N TYR A 158 -8.23 -1.45 -2.77
CA TYR A 158 -7.24 -0.40 -2.60
C TYR A 158 -7.14 0.53 -3.82
N THR A 159 -7.37 0.01 -5.03
CA THR A 159 -7.25 0.73 -6.29
C THR A 159 -8.42 0.46 -7.22
N LYS A 160 -8.57 1.32 -8.22
CA LYS A 160 -9.60 1.17 -9.26
C LYS A 160 -9.40 -0.12 -10.05
N SER A 161 -8.18 -0.41 -10.50
CA SER A 161 -7.88 -1.64 -11.22
C SER A 161 -8.10 -2.91 -10.39
N GLY A 162 -7.87 -2.81 -9.06
CA GLY A 162 -8.21 -3.89 -8.12
C GLY A 162 -9.71 -4.17 -8.07
N ALA A 163 -10.54 -3.12 -8.08
CA ALA A 163 -12.00 -3.24 -8.15
C ALA A 163 -12.46 -3.81 -9.50
N GLU A 164 -11.90 -3.33 -10.61
CA GLU A 164 -12.21 -3.83 -11.95
C GLU A 164 -11.93 -5.32 -12.08
N ARG A 165 -10.75 -5.78 -11.68
CA ARG A 165 -10.40 -7.21 -11.67
C ARG A 165 -11.30 -8.05 -10.76
N LEU A 166 -11.75 -7.49 -9.65
CA LEU A 166 -12.70 -8.17 -8.77
C LEU A 166 -14.03 -8.40 -9.51
N MET A 167 -14.54 -7.40 -10.21
CA MET A 167 -15.75 -7.48 -11.02
C MET A 167 -15.59 -8.48 -12.19
N GLU A 168 -14.46 -8.45 -12.89
CA GLU A 168 -14.11 -9.42 -13.94
C GLU A 168 -14.08 -10.87 -13.42
N SER A 169 -13.75 -11.08 -12.14
CA SER A 169 -13.78 -12.39 -11.50
C SER A 169 -15.19 -12.89 -11.12
N GLY A 170 -16.24 -12.07 -11.40
CA GLY A 170 -17.63 -12.37 -11.11
C GLY A 170 -18.18 -11.82 -9.80
N TYR A 171 -17.43 -10.97 -9.09
CA TYR A 171 -17.98 -10.31 -7.90
C TYR A 171 -18.93 -9.15 -8.30
N PRO A 172 -20.09 -8.97 -7.63
CA PRO A 172 -21.10 -7.99 -8.06
C PRO A 172 -20.60 -6.56 -8.06
N ARG A 173 -20.88 -5.82 -9.15
CA ARG A 173 -20.47 -4.43 -9.33
C ARG A 173 -21.00 -3.53 -8.22
N GLU A 174 -22.27 -3.71 -7.85
CA GLU A 174 -22.96 -2.91 -6.81
C GLU A 174 -22.43 -3.13 -5.39
N ARG A 175 -21.60 -4.15 -5.19
CA ARG A 175 -20.90 -4.43 -3.92
C ARG A 175 -19.40 -4.13 -3.98
N THR A 176 -18.92 -3.60 -5.11
CA THR A 176 -17.51 -3.32 -5.35
C THR A 176 -17.24 -1.84 -5.24
N PHE A 177 -16.31 -1.47 -4.37
CA PHE A 177 -15.87 -0.10 -4.12
C PHE A 177 -14.36 -0.02 -4.23
N PHE A 178 -13.81 1.18 -4.44
CA PHE A 178 -12.39 1.42 -4.32
C PHE A 178 -12.12 2.71 -3.54
N VAL A 179 -11.00 2.76 -2.81
CA VAL A 179 -10.67 3.89 -1.94
C VAL A 179 -9.47 4.70 -2.38
N GLN A 180 -8.65 4.17 -3.30
CA GLN A 180 -7.38 4.77 -3.72
C GLN A 180 -6.40 4.89 -2.55
N ASN A 181 -5.75 3.76 -2.25
CA ASN A 181 -4.86 3.61 -1.11
C ASN A 181 -3.76 4.68 -1.06
N THR A 182 -3.65 5.42 0.05
CA THR A 182 -2.69 6.51 0.19
C THR A 182 -2.14 6.65 1.61
N ILE A 183 -1.21 7.59 1.79
CA ILE A 183 -0.64 8.04 3.06
C ILE A 183 -1.17 9.43 3.42
N ASP A 184 -0.76 9.99 4.56
CA ASP A 184 -1.07 11.38 4.91
C ASP A 184 -0.35 12.34 3.94
N MET A 185 -1.06 12.72 2.89
CA MET A 185 -0.57 13.64 1.87
C MET A 185 -0.49 15.07 2.40
N SER A 186 -1.24 15.42 3.43
CA SER A 186 -1.20 16.76 4.03
C SER A 186 0.16 17.05 4.66
N GLU A 187 0.71 16.07 5.37
CA GLU A 187 2.07 16.16 5.89
C GLU A 187 3.10 16.26 4.76
N GLN A 188 2.97 15.43 3.73
CA GLN A 188 3.90 15.46 2.59
C GLN A 188 3.86 16.79 1.84
N PHE A 189 2.68 17.38 1.67
CA PHE A 189 2.53 18.69 1.04
C PHE A 189 3.16 19.79 1.89
N ARG A 190 2.98 19.75 3.22
CA ARG A 190 3.62 20.69 4.15
C ARG A 190 5.14 20.61 4.06
N LEU A 191 5.70 19.40 4.04
CA LEU A 191 7.14 19.17 3.92
C LEU A 191 7.68 19.66 2.56
N TRP A 192 6.97 19.38 1.48
CA TRP A 192 7.33 19.87 0.14
C TRP A 192 7.34 21.39 0.08
N GLU A 193 6.33 22.06 0.66
CA GLU A 193 6.26 23.52 0.68
C GLU A 193 7.36 24.14 1.55
N ALA A 194 7.68 23.53 2.69
CA ALA A 194 8.77 23.98 3.56
C ALA A 194 10.13 23.94 2.85
N GLU A 195 10.37 22.92 2.04
CA GLU A 195 11.63 22.75 1.32
C GLU A 195 11.64 23.45 -0.06
N ARG A 196 10.52 24.06 -0.51
CA ARG A 196 10.36 24.60 -1.86
C ARG A 196 11.48 25.57 -2.27
N ASN A 197 11.88 26.44 -1.35
CA ASN A 197 12.88 27.50 -1.60
C ASN A 197 14.28 27.12 -1.09
N THR A 198 14.49 25.93 -0.52
CA THR A 198 15.80 25.49 -0.05
C THR A 198 16.74 25.30 -1.23
N ASP A 199 17.96 25.84 -1.12
CA ASP A 199 18.98 25.70 -2.15
C ASP A 199 19.34 24.21 -2.39
N PRO A 200 19.13 23.66 -3.61
CA PRO A 200 19.49 22.29 -3.90
C PRO A 200 20.98 21.97 -3.67
N GLN A 201 21.86 22.94 -3.85
CA GLN A 201 23.29 22.74 -3.60
C GLN A 201 23.63 22.65 -2.11
N ALA A 202 22.85 23.34 -1.26
CA ALA A 202 22.99 23.18 0.20
C ALA A 202 22.59 21.75 0.63
N ILE A 203 21.48 21.23 0.09
CA ILE A 203 21.03 19.85 0.33
C ILE A 203 22.08 18.84 -0.15
N ARG A 204 22.63 19.04 -1.35
CA ARG A 204 23.68 18.15 -1.89
C ARG A 204 24.90 18.10 -0.97
N ARG A 205 25.39 19.25 -0.51
CA ARG A 205 26.52 19.34 0.44
C ARG A 205 26.21 18.60 1.76
N GLU A 206 25.00 18.75 2.28
CA GLU A 206 24.57 18.10 3.52
C GLU A 206 24.64 16.55 3.41
N PHE A 207 24.22 16.00 2.27
CA PHE A 207 24.22 14.55 2.03
C PHE A 207 25.52 14.02 1.37
N GLY A 208 26.53 14.88 1.19
CA GLY A 208 27.80 14.49 0.58
C GLY A 208 27.72 14.13 -0.90
N LEU A 209 26.72 14.69 -1.61
CA LEU A 209 26.49 14.43 -3.02
C LEU A 209 27.34 15.38 -3.90
N LEU A 210 27.73 14.91 -5.07
CA LEU A 210 28.45 15.72 -6.05
C LEU A 210 27.57 16.84 -6.59
N PRO A 211 28.10 18.06 -6.81
CA PRO A 211 27.32 19.22 -7.27
C PRO A 211 26.57 18.96 -8.59
N ASP A 212 27.20 18.25 -9.53
CA ASP A 212 26.73 18.07 -10.90
C ASP A 212 26.22 16.66 -11.19
N SER A 213 26.11 15.80 -10.15
CA SER A 213 25.60 14.44 -10.31
C SER A 213 24.08 14.42 -10.56
N THR A 214 23.60 13.37 -11.20
CA THR A 214 22.18 13.02 -11.17
C THR A 214 21.93 12.04 -10.05
N VAL A 215 20.99 12.39 -9.16
CA VAL A 215 20.66 11.62 -7.97
C VAL A 215 19.39 10.81 -8.19
N PHE A 216 19.43 9.53 -7.89
CA PHE A 216 18.26 8.66 -7.76
C PHE A 216 18.06 8.27 -6.30
N THR A 217 16.84 8.33 -5.79
CA THR A 217 16.56 8.00 -4.37
C THR A 217 15.71 6.73 -4.28
N PHE A 218 16.11 5.81 -3.42
CA PHE A 218 15.27 4.69 -2.97
C PHE A 218 14.79 4.98 -1.55
N ILE A 219 13.50 4.72 -1.29
CA ILE A 219 12.90 4.84 0.03
C ILE A 219 12.12 3.56 0.35
N GLY A 220 12.42 2.91 1.46
CA GLY A 220 11.67 1.76 1.90
C GLY A 220 12.45 0.71 2.68
N ARG A 221 11.77 -0.37 3.05
CA ARG A 221 12.43 -1.51 3.72
C ARG A 221 13.41 -2.21 2.77
N LEU A 222 14.60 -2.50 3.26
CA LEU A 222 15.62 -3.23 2.50
C LEU A 222 15.36 -4.74 2.58
N VAL A 223 14.45 -5.19 1.74
CA VAL A 223 14.02 -6.61 1.63
C VAL A 223 14.14 -7.07 0.18
N PRO A 224 14.31 -8.39 -0.10
CA PRO A 224 14.63 -8.90 -1.44
C PRO A 224 13.66 -8.46 -2.54
N ILE A 225 12.37 -8.38 -2.23
CA ILE A 225 11.34 -8.02 -3.20
C ILE A 225 11.46 -6.57 -3.70
N LYS A 226 12.19 -5.70 -3.01
CA LYS A 226 12.43 -4.29 -3.41
C LYS A 226 13.55 -4.14 -4.43
N ARG A 227 14.39 -5.17 -4.59
CA ARG A 227 15.46 -5.24 -5.60
C ARG A 227 16.40 -4.01 -5.59
N VAL A 228 16.80 -3.56 -4.38
CA VAL A 228 17.76 -2.44 -4.24
C VAL A 228 19.12 -2.81 -4.82
N ASP A 229 19.47 -4.09 -4.82
CA ASP A 229 20.60 -4.69 -5.51
C ASP A 229 20.68 -4.24 -6.98
N GLN A 230 19.56 -4.11 -7.66
CA GLN A 230 19.49 -3.70 -9.07
C GLN A 230 19.70 -2.19 -9.26
N LEU A 231 19.32 -1.36 -8.30
CA LEU A 231 19.66 0.07 -8.35
C LEU A 231 21.16 0.27 -8.21
N ILE A 232 21.80 -0.41 -7.25
CA ILE A 232 23.26 -0.38 -7.07
C ILE A 232 23.97 -0.84 -8.35
N GLU A 233 23.51 -1.94 -8.94
CA GLU A 233 24.06 -2.50 -10.17
C GLU A 233 23.89 -1.53 -11.35
N ALA A 234 22.74 -0.84 -11.46
CA ALA A 234 22.50 0.16 -12.49
C ALA A 234 23.49 1.33 -12.36
N VAL A 235 23.67 1.89 -11.15
CA VAL A 235 24.65 2.96 -10.90
C VAL A 235 26.06 2.51 -11.25
N ARG A 236 26.44 1.30 -10.85
CA ARG A 236 27.74 0.71 -11.21
C ARG A 236 27.96 0.67 -12.72
N ARG A 237 26.98 0.13 -13.48
CA ARG A 237 27.08 0.05 -14.95
C ARG A 237 27.16 1.41 -15.59
N ILE A 238 26.32 2.36 -15.17
CA ILE A 238 26.28 3.71 -15.74
C ILE A 238 27.64 4.40 -15.56
N ASN A 239 28.18 4.42 -14.34
CA ASN A 239 29.40 5.12 -14.03
C ASN A 239 30.64 4.41 -14.61
N ALA A 240 30.76 3.08 -14.51
CA ALA A 240 31.89 2.31 -15.03
C ALA A 240 31.98 2.35 -16.56
N SER A 241 30.85 2.28 -17.26
CA SER A 241 30.78 2.31 -18.73
C SER A 241 30.59 3.72 -19.32
N LYS A 242 30.52 4.75 -18.44
CA LYS A 242 30.28 6.14 -18.83
C LYS A 242 29.06 6.30 -19.76
N LEU A 243 27.96 5.62 -19.40
CA LEU A 243 26.71 5.66 -20.17
C LEU A 243 26.00 7.01 -20.07
N SER A 244 26.31 7.81 -19.05
CA SER A 244 25.83 9.18 -18.84
C SER A 244 27.01 10.14 -18.82
N ARG A 245 26.77 11.37 -19.29
CA ARG A 245 27.74 12.47 -19.23
C ARG A 245 27.97 12.98 -17.80
N ARG A 246 26.96 12.83 -16.94
CA ARG A 246 26.99 13.22 -15.51
C ARG A 246 27.24 12.01 -14.64
N PRO A 247 27.98 12.14 -13.55
CA PRO A 247 28.01 11.08 -12.53
C PRO A 247 26.59 10.78 -12.03
N VAL A 248 26.30 9.50 -11.82
CA VAL A 248 25.03 9.09 -11.26
C VAL A 248 25.26 8.60 -9.83
N GLU A 249 24.44 9.09 -8.90
CA GLU A 249 24.48 8.73 -7.49
C GLU A 249 23.13 8.15 -7.05
N ALA A 250 23.16 7.27 -6.07
CA ALA A 250 21.96 6.74 -5.44
C ALA A 250 21.95 7.00 -3.93
N VAL A 251 20.87 7.58 -3.44
CA VAL A 251 20.58 7.75 -2.01
C VAL A 251 19.60 6.65 -1.59
N ILE A 252 20.01 5.81 -0.64
CA ILE A 252 19.23 4.66 -0.15
C ILE A 252 18.77 4.96 1.28
N ILE A 253 17.45 5.21 1.43
CA ILE A 253 16.80 5.52 2.69
C ILE A 253 15.98 4.31 3.14
N GLY A 254 16.34 3.75 4.27
CA GLY A 254 15.64 2.61 4.85
C GLY A 254 16.57 1.66 5.56
N ASP A 255 15.96 0.61 6.11
CA ASP A 255 16.66 -0.46 6.81
C ASP A 255 15.97 -1.79 6.53
N GLY A 256 16.61 -2.90 6.81
CA GLY A 256 16.07 -4.23 6.63
C GLY A 256 17.10 -5.32 6.51
N MET A 257 16.63 -6.54 6.35
CA MET A 257 17.44 -7.74 6.36
C MET A 257 18.53 -7.80 5.26
N CYS A 258 18.41 -7.00 4.20
CA CYS A 258 19.38 -6.95 3.10
C CYS A 258 20.46 -5.87 3.30
N MET A 259 20.46 -5.10 4.40
CA MET A 259 21.36 -3.95 4.58
C MET A 259 22.84 -4.34 4.41
N ASP A 260 23.29 -5.39 5.08
CA ASP A 260 24.71 -5.77 5.08
C ASP A 260 25.15 -6.28 3.70
N ASP A 261 24.31 -7.08 3.04
CA ASP A 261 24.57 -7.57 1.68
C ASP A 261 24.63 -6.41 0.67
N LEU A 262 23.71 -5.45 0.76
CA LEU A 262 23.69 -4.27 -0.10
C LEU A 262 24.90 -3.37 0.12
N LYS A 263 25.33 -3.17 1.37
CA LYS A 263 26.58 -2.44 1.68
C LYS A 263 27.80 -3.14 1.13
N ALA A 264 27.85 -4.48 1.24
CA ALA A 264 28.94 -5.28 0.67
C ALA A 264 28.98 -5.14 -0.87
N GLN A 265 27.83 -5.20 -1.55
CA GLN A 265 27.72 -4.98 -3.00
C GLN A 265 28.15 -3.56 -3.41
N ALA A 266 27.86 -2.56 -2.60
CA ALA A 266 28.15 -1.15 -2.89
C ALA A 266 29.59 -0.74 -2.56
N LYS A 267 30.38 -1.58 -1.89
CA LYS A 267 31.71 -1.24 -1.36
C LYS A 267 32.64 -0.57 -2.38
N ASP A 268 32.62 -1.09 -3.61
CA ASP A 268 33.48 -0.62 -4.70
C ASP A 268 32.66 0.14 -5.78
N VAL A 269 31.47 0.63 -5.43
CA VAL A 269 30.58 1.41 -6.34
C VAL A 269 30.50 2.85 -5.85
N PRO A 270 31.24 3.78 -6.46
CA PRO A 270 31.15 5.21 -6.11
C PRO A 270 29.73 5.75 -6.31
N GLY A 271 29.32 6.66 -5.43
CA GLY A 271 28.03 7.35 -5.53
C GLY A 271 26.85 6.59 -4.92
N ILE A 272 27.10 5.61 -4.05
CA ILE A 272 26.04 4.94 -3.27
C ILE A 272 26.06 5.45 -1.82
N HIS A 273 24.96 6.08 -1.39
CA HIS A 273 24.84 6.69 -0.07
C HIS A 273 23.73 6.01 0.72
N PHE A 274 24.07 5.33 1.83
CA PHE A 274 23.09 4.73 2.74
C PHE A 274 22.82 5.67 3.91
N LEU A 275 21.59 6.15 4.05
CA LEU A 275 21.17 7.03 5.15
C LEU A 275 20.54 6.27 6.33
N GLY A 276 20.37 4.94 6.21
CA GLY A 276 19.73 4.11 7.23
C GLY A 276 18.24 4.37 7.38
N HIS A 277 17.66 3.91 8.49
CA HIS A 277 16.26 4.18 8.80
C HIS A 277 16.10 5.63 9.24
N LYS A 278 15.39 6.40 8.45
CA LYS A 278 15.01 7.76 8.79
C LYS A 278 13.51 7.82 9.05
N PRO A 279 13.02 8.55 10.06
CA PRO A 279 11.62 8.88 10.19
C PRO A 279 11.14 9.59 8.90
N PRO A 280 9.87 9.50 8.51
CA PRO A 280 9.35 10.10 7.27
C PRO A 280 9.23 11.63 7.42
N ASN A 281 10.35 12.35 7.50
CA ASN A 281 10.40 13.76 7.85
C ASN A 281 11.25 14.53 6.84
N ASP A 282 11.78 15.65 7.24
CA ASP A 282 12.47 16.66 6.46
C ASP A 282 13.62 16.11 5.59
N GLU A 283 14.36 15.11 6.07
CA GLU A 283 15.45 14.51 5.31
C GLU A 283 14.97 13.76 4.06
N VAL A 284 13.85 13.03 4.15
CA VAL A 284 13.24 12.35 2.99
C VAL A 284 12.78 13.39 1.96
N ALA A 285 12.13 14.45 2.42
CA ALA A 285 11.67 15.55 1.56
C ALA A 285 12.84 16.21 0.82
N ARG A 286 13.94 16.49 1.55
CA ARG A 286 15.17 17.07 0.97
C ARG A 286 15.84 16.14 -0.02
N CYS A 287 15.94 14.85 0.28
CA CYS A 287 16.46 13.86 -0.69
C CYS A 287 15.62 13.81 -1.96
N LEU A 288 14.28 13.77 -1.84
CA LEU A 288 13.39 13.77 -3.00
C LEU A 288 13.49 15.04 -3.82
N LYS A 289 13.70 16.20 -3.17
CA LYS A 289 13.86 17.48 -3.86
C LYS A 289 15.07 17.53 -4.80
N VAL A 290 16.18 16.89 -4.44
CA VAL A 290 17.40 16.87 -5.27
C VAL A 290 17.47 15.67 -6.20
N SER A 291 16.48 14.79 -6.16
CA SER A 291 16.45 13.57 -6.95
C SER A 291 15.78 13.79 -8.30
N ALA A 292 16.39 13.26 -9.33
CA ALA A 292 15.77 13.17 -10.66
C ALA A 292 14.58 12.19 -10.67
N ALA A 293 14.64 11.16 -9.84
CA ALA A 293 13.55 10.22 -9.63
C ALA A 293 13.72 9.39 -8.35
N SER A 294 12.60 8.87 -7.82
CA SER A 294 12.58 7.77 -6.86
C SER A 294 12.59 6.44 -7.62
N VAL A 295 13.59 5.60 -7.36
CA VAL A 295 13.81 4.36 -8.11
C VAL A 295 13.54 3.15 -7.22
N VAL A 296 12.58 2.32 -7.61
CA VAL A 296 12.27 1.03 -6.98
C VAL A 296 12.30 -0.04 -8.04
N ALA A 297 13.44 -0.69 -8.24
CA ALA A 297 13.61 -1.72 -9.27
C ALA A 297 12.74 -2.96 -9.07
N GLY A 298 12.28 -3.20 -7.84
CA GLY A 298 11.35 -4.27 -7.46
C GLY A 298 9.91 -3.79 -7.23
N MET A 299 9.23 -4.44 -6.29
CA MET A 299 7.83 -4.15 -5.97
C MET A 299 7.66 -2.71 -5.47
N VAL A 300 6.95 -1.88 -6.22
CA VAL A 300 6.48 -0.56 -5.79
C VAL A 300 5.47 -0.71 -4.65
N GLY A 301 5.31 0.28 -3.82
CA GLY A 301 4.34 0.36 -2.73
C GLY A 301 4.04 1.83 -2.45
N LEU A 302 3.66 2.14 -1.20
CA LEU A 302 3.34 3.50 -0.77
C LEU A 302 4.47 4.53 -0.96
N VAL A 303 5.69 4.11 -1.32
CA VAL A 303 6.76 5.00 -1.77
C VAL A 303 6.35 5.82 -2.99
N ALA A 304 5.47 5.30 -3.85
CA ALA A 304 4.91 6.07 -4.97
C ALA A 304 4.19 7.33 -4.47
N ASN A 305 3.38 7.21 -3.40
CA ASN A 305 2.69 8.35 -2.81
C ASN A 305 3.68 9.39 -2.26
N HIS A 306 4.72 8.94 -1.53
CA HIS A 306 5.78 9.84 -1.03
C HIS A 306 6.47 10.58 -2.16
N ALA A 307 6.94 9.88 -3.18
CA ALA A 307 7.67 10.48 -4.29
C ALA A 307 6.80 11.46 -5.08
N LEU A 308 5.59 11.04 -5.47
CA LEU A 308 4.66 11.88 -6.24
C LEU A 308 4.24 13.14 -5.46
N ALA A 309 4.08 13.04 -4.12
CA ALA A 309 3.79 14.19 -3.28
C ALA A 309 4.84 15.30 -3.36
N HIS A 310 6.10 14.92 -3.57
CA HIS A 310 7.23 15.83 -3.70
C HIS A 310 7.57 16.18 -5.16
N GLY A 311 6.73 15.82 -6.12
CA GLY A 311 7.01 16.04 -7.54
C GLY A 311 8.19 15.20 -8.05
N CYS A 312 8.58 14.15 -7.33
CA CYS A 312 9.63 13.24 -7.72
C CYS A 312 9.03 12.07 -8.50
N PRO A 313 9.38 11.89 -9.79
CA PRO A 313 8.86 10.80 -10.61
C PRO A 313 9.26 9.43 -10.02
N VAL A 314 8.45 8.41 -10.28
CA VAL A 314 8.76 7.05 -9.81
C VAL A 314 9.21 6.18 -10.97
N ILE A 315 10.39 5.56 -10.84
CA ILE A 315 10.91 4.65 -11.84
C ILE A 315 10.95 3.23 -11.29
N THR A 316 10.39 2.30 -12.06
CA THR A 316 10.40 0.88 -11.73
C THR A 316 10.64 0.03 -12.96
N ARG A 317 10.91 -1.25 -12.77
CA ARG A 317 10.93 -2.24 -13.83
C ARG A 317 9.54 -2.81 -14.07
N GLU A 318 9.26 -3.27 -15.28
CA GLU A 318 8.06 -4.05 -15.56
C GLU A 318 8.19 -5.44 -14.93
N LEU A 319 7.41 -5.69 -13.89
CA LEU A 319 7.40 -6.96 -13.14
C LEU A 319 5.95 -7.38 -12.87
N ASP A 320 5.74 -8.68 -12.80
CA ASP A 320 4.42 -9.24 -12.46
C ASP A 320 4.04 -9.09 -10.97
N THR A 321 4.97 -8.65 -10.11
CA THR A 321 4.85 -8.69 -8.64
C THR A 321 4.69 -7.33 -7.97
N HIS A 322 4.23 -6.32 -8.69
CA HIS A 322 3.99 -5.01 -8.09
C HIS A 322 2.77 -5.00 -7.16
N SER A 323 2.81 -4.09 -6.19
CA SER A 323 1.63 -3.76 -5.39
C SER A 323 0.65 -2.87 -6.19
N PRO A 324 -0.59 -2.69 -5.73
CA PRO A 324 -1.60 -1.90 -6.44
C PRO A 324 -1.19 -0.45 -6.73
N GLU A 325 -0.29 0.11 -5.93
CA GLU A 325 0.19 1.49 -6.09
C GLU A 325 0.98 1.70 -7.40
N LEU A 326 1.34 0.64 -8.14
CA LEU A 326 1.82 0.76 -9.52
C LEU A 326 0.83 1.52 -10.41
N GLU A 327 -0.47 1.44 -10.12
CA GLU A 327 -1.53 2.15 -10.85
C GLU A 327 -1.35 3.68 -10.83
N TYR A 328 -0.62 4.21 -9.85
CA TYR A 328 -0.35 5.65 -9.75
C TYR A 328 0.78 6.12 -10.67
N ILE A 329 1.50 5.17 -11.26
CA ILE A 329 2.61 5.46 -12.17
C ILE A 329 2.12 5.36 -13.62
N GLU A 330 1.99 6.50 -14.25
CA GLU A 330 1.68 6.61 -15.67
C GLU A 330 3.00 6.75 -16.44
N HIS A 331 3.32 5.73 -17.25
CA HIS A 331 4.59 5.68 -18.00
C HIS A 331 4.77 6.92 -18.87
N ASP A 332 5.96 7.52 -18.80
CA ASP A 332 6.39 8.73 -19.49
C ASP A 332 5.58 10.02 -19.17
N ARG A 333 4.72 9.97 -18.15
CA ARG A 333 4.03 11.16 -17.63
C ARG A 333 4.54 11.56 -16.24
N ASN A 334 4.45 10.66 -15.24
CA ASN A 334 4.86 10.91 -13.86
C ASN A 334 5.87 9.89 -13.34
N GLY A 335 6.35 9.02 -14.21
CA GLY A 335 7.32 7.98 -13.91
C GLY A 335 7.62 7.11 -15.12
N LEU A 336 8.42 6.07 -14.91
CA LEU A 336 8.78 5.12 -15.95
C LEU A 336 8.57 3.68 -15.45
N ILE A 337 7.92 2.86 -16.27
CA ILE A 337 7.85 1.41 -16.09
C ILE A 337 8.72 0.83 -17.20
N ILE A 338 9.89 0.30 -16.83
CA ILE A 338 10.94 -0.07 -17.80
C ILE A 338 10.86 -1.58 -18.06
N PRO A 339 10.55 -1.99 -19.28
CA PRO A 339 10.62 -3.38 -19.69
C PRO A 339 12.06 -3.83 -19.92
N GLY A 340 12.27 -5.14 -20.00
CA GLY A 340 13.54 -5.71 -20.39
C GLY A 340 14.49 -6.03 -19.23
N ASP A 341 15.76 -6.14 -19.57
CA ASP A 341 16.83 -6.58 -18.68
C ASP A 341 17.53 -5.42 -17.91
N MET A 342 18.63 -5.72 -17.27
CA MET A 342 19.43 -4.74 -16.53
C MET A 342 20.12 -3.71 -17.43
N ASP A 343 20.45 -4.05 -18.68
CA ASP A 343 21.06 -3.11 -19.60
C ASP A 343 20.04 -2.08 -20.10
N ALA A 344 18.80 -2.51 -20.38
CA ALA A 344 17.68 -1.62 -20.69
C ALA A 344 17.36 -0.69 -19.51
N PHE A 345 17.39 -1.23 -18.26
CA PHE A 345 17.16 -0.45 -17.06
C PHE A 345 18.24 0.61 -16.84
N ALA A 346 19.51 0.20 -16.82
CA ALA A 346 20.65 1.11 -16.66
C ALA A 346 20.73 2.14 -17.79
N GLY A 347 20.54 1.72 -19.04
CA GLY A 347 20.53 2.62 -20.20
C GLY A 347 19.41 3.66 -20.16
N THR A 348 18.24 3.31 -19.65
CA THR A 348 17.14 4.28 -19.49
C THR A 348 17.43 5.28 -18.37
N LEU A 349 17.99 4.83 -17.23
CA LEU A 349 18.41 5.73 -16.15
C LEU A 349 19.54 6.67 -16.62
N ALA A 350 20.50 6.18 -17.42
CA ALA A 350 21.57 7.01 -17.99
C ALA A 350 21.03 8.10 -18.92
N ARG A 351 20.09 7.76 -19.83
CA ARG A 351 19.43 8.75 -20.69
C ARG A 351 18.67 9.80 -19.89
N LEU A 352 17.93 9.37 -18.87
CA LEU A 352 17.22 10.30 -18.00
C LEU A 352 18.20 11.20 -17.24
N ALA A 353 19.35 10.69 -16.83
CA ALA A 353 20.37 11.48 -16.14
C ALA A 353 20.90 12.66 -16.98
N ASP A 354 20.92 12.50 -18.28
CA ASP A 354 21.42 13.49 -19.25
C ASP A 354 20.33 14.42 -19.83
N ASP A 355 19.04 14.13 -19.58
CA ASP A 355 17.92 14.86 -20.18
C ASP A 355 17.09 15.62 -19.12
N GLU A 356 17.51 16.85 -18.84
CA GLU A 356 16.81 17.74 -17.89
C GLU A 356 15.38 18.07 -18.33
N ALA A 357 15.11 18.14 -19.63
CA ALA A 357 13.77 18.42 -20.14
C ALA A 357 12.82 17.24 -19.84
N TRP A 358 13.34 16.02 -19.99
CA TRP A 358 12.59 14.81 -19.62
C TRP A 358 12.35 14.73 -18.11
N GLN A 359 13.38 14.99 -17.30
CA GLN A 359 13.23 15.06 -15.84
C GLN A 359 12.16 16.08 -15.43
N ALA A 360 12.21 17.30 -15.97
CA ALA A 360 11.25 18.35 -15.67
C ALA A 360 9.82 18.01 -16.12
N ARG A 361 9.66 17.31 -17.25
CA ARG A 361 8.35 16.85 -17.74
C ARG A 361 7.75 15.80 -16.79
N LEU A 362 8.53 14.80 -16.40
CA LEU A 362 8.10 13.77 -15.46
C LEU A 362 7.77 14.37 -14.08
N ALA A 363 8.56 15.33 -13.60
CA ALA A 363 8.34 16.01 -12.33
C ALA A 363 7.01 16.81 -12.33
N ARG A 364 6.67 17.49 -13.43
CA ARG A 364 5.35 18.14 -13.57
C ARG A 364 4.22 17.13 -13.51
N GLY A 365 4.32 16.02 -14.23
CA GLY A 365 3.32 14.95 -14.18
C GLY A 365 3.16 14.36 -12.77
N ALA A 366 4.26 14.23 -12.01
CA ALA A 366 4.22 13.79 -10.61
C ALA A 366 3.44 14.79 -9.73
N LEU A 367 3.69 16.10 -9.87
CA LEU A 367 2.94 17.14 -9.16
C LEU A 367 1.46 17.17 -9.52
N GLU A 368 1.10 16.98 -10.77
CA GLU A 368 -0.30 16.90 -11.21
C GLU A 368 -1.03 15.69 -10.63
N THR A 369 -0.33 14.56 -10.49
CA THR A 369 -0.91 13.31 -9.97
C THR A 369 -1.20 13.37 -8.48
N ARG A 370 -0.38 14.07 -7.69
CA ARG A 370 -0.45 14.09 -6.22
C ARG A 370 -1.80 14.56 -5.66
N ASP A 371 -2.45 15.51 -6.34
CA ASP A 371 -3.71 16.10 -5.86
C ASP A 371 -4.88 15.09 -5.89
N GLY A 372 -4.79 14.06 -6.72
CA GLY A 372 -5.75 12.94 -6.76
C GLY A 372 -5.52 11.86 -5.69
N LEU A 373 -4.45 11.97 -4.87
CA LEU A 373 -4.05 10.95 -3.89
C LEU A 373 -4.31 11.38 -2.43
N ARG A 374 -5.30 12.25 -2.18
CA ARG A 374 -5.58 12.78 -0.83
C ARG A 374 -6.18 11.74 0.09
N MET A 375 -5.74 11.70 1.34
CA MET A 375 -6.27 10.77 2.35
C MET A 375 -7.71 11.11 2.75
N ASP A 376 -8.12 12.39 2.66
CA ASP A 376 -9.50 12.82 2.86
C ASP A 376 -10.46 12.17 1.87
N ASP A 377 -10.04 12.06 0.58
CA ASP A 377 -10.82 11.38 -0.46
C ASP A 377 -10.88 9.88 -0.22
N MET A 378 -9.77 9.28 0.24
CA MET A 378 -9.76 7.88 0.65
C MET A 378 -10.74 7.63 1.80
N ALA A 379 -10.74 8.48 2.82
CA ALA A 379 -11.65 8.36 3.96
C ALA A 379 -13.11 8.58 3.54
N ALA A 380 -13.37 9.54 2.63
CA ALA A 380 -14.70 9.78 2.09
C ALA A 380 -15.25 8.56 1.32
N ARG A 381 -14.46 7.99 0.43
CA ARG A 381 -14.85 6.80 -0.35
C ARG A 381 -15.04 5.57 0.53
N PHE A 382 -14.24 5.44 1.59
CA PHE A 382 -14.39 4.34 2.55
C PHE A 382 -15.69 4.46 3.34
N ASP A 383 -15.97 5.65 3.89
CA ASP A 383 -17.21 5.94 4.63
C ASP A 383 -18.44 5.70 3.75
N GLU A 384 -18.41 6.16 2.51
CA GLU A 384 -19.47 5.94 1.52
C GLU A 384 -19.69 4.46 1.21
N ALA A 385 -18.62 3.68 1.02
CA ALA A 385 -18.69 2.23 0.79
C ALA A 385 -19.39 1.50 1.95
N VAL A 386 -19.03 1.88 3.18
CA VAL A 386 -19.66 1.34 4.39
C VAL A 386 -21.15 1.74 4.44
N ARG A 387 -21.47 3.02 4.24
CA ARG A 387 -22.84 3.54 4.26
C ARG A 387 -23.73 2.82 3.24
N VAL A 388 -23.31 2.78 1.98
CA VAL A 388 -24.09 2.11 0.91
C VAL A 388 -24.32 0.63 1.24
N THR A 389 -23.33 -0.04 1.83
CA THR A 389 -23.45 -1.46 2.19
C THR A 389 -24.42 -1.68 3.34
N VAL A 390 -24.37 -0.84 4.37
CA VAL A 390 -25.27 -0.91 5.54
C VAL A 390 -26.70 -0.61 5.10
N ASP A 391 -26.93 0.49 4.37
CA ASP A 391 -28.26 0.92 3.90
C ASP A 391 -28.91 -0.15 3.02
N ARG A 392 -28.15 -0.77 2.10
CA ARG A 392 -28.63 -1.87 1.25
C ARG A 392 -29.12 -3.04 2.10
N ARG A 393 -28.34 -3.43 3.12
CA ARG A 393 -28.73 -4.54 3.98
C ARG A 393 -29.97 -4.25 4.81
N GLN A 394 -30.12 -3.03 5.31
CA GLN A 394 -31.32 -2.59 6.05
C GLN A 394 -32.55 -2.59 5.15
N SER A 395 -32.43 -2.11 3.93
CA SER A 395 -33.51 -2.10 2.94
C SER A 395 -34.00 -3.52 2.59
N CYS A 396 -33.07 -4.47 2.45
CA CYS A 396 -33.43 -5.88 2.20
C CYS A 396 -34.19 -6.54 3.37
N ARG A 397 -34.05 -6.04 4.60
CA ARG A 397 -34.77 -6.56 5.78
C ARG A 397 -36.22 -6.05 5.87
N HIS A 398 -36.51 -4.91 5.27
CA HIS A 398 -37.84 -4.30 5.30
C HIS A 398 -38.70 -4.67 4.10
N LEU A 399 -38.22 -5.50 3.17
CA LEU A 399 -39.07 -6.07 2.10
C LEU A 399 -40.04 -7.09 2.73
N PRO A 400 -41.37 -6.91 2.57
CA PRO A 400 -42.33 -7.88 3.04
C PRO A 400 -42.07 -9.24 2.38
N MET A 401 -42.10 -10.30 3.17
CA MET A 401 -42.07 -11.66 2.64
C MET A 401 -43.15 -11.80 1.58
N PRO A 402 -42.89 -12.41 0.41
CA PRO A 402 -43.96 -12.72 -0.54
C PRO A 402 -45.01 -13.53 0.20
N GLN A 403 -46.22 -12.99 0.21
CA GLN A 403 -47.36 -13.74 0.73
C GLN A 403 -47.50 -14.98 -0.13
N THR A 404 -47.21 -16.16 0.44
CA THR A 404 -47.61 -17.41 -0.18
C THR A 404 -49.14 -17.42 -0.17
N GLU A 405 -49.77 -17.23 -1.32
CA GLU A 405 -51.21 -17.48 -1.45
C GLU A 405 -51.48 -18.89 -0.99
N PRO A 406 -52.43 -19.12 -0.06
CA PRO A 406 -52.88 -20.45 0.28
C PRO A 406 -53.51 -21.02 -0.98
N GLY A 407 -52.94 -22.14 -1.45
CA GLY A 407 -53.34 -22.86 -2.67
C GLY A 407 -54.86 -23.10 -2.71
N ALA A 408 -55.41 -22.82 -3.85
CA ALA A 408 -56.72 -23.29 -4.28
C ALA A 408 -56.63 -24.71 -4.77
#